data_e8f97e31a94db24cf45d7c3fafe00107
#
_entry.id   e8f97e31a94db24cf45d7c3fafe00107
#
_cell.length_a   1.000
_cell.length_b   1.000
_cell.length_c   1.000
_cell.angle_alpha   90.00
_cell.angle_beta   90.00
_cell.angle_gamma   90.00
#
_symmetry.space_group_name_H-M   'P 1'
#
loop_
_entity.id
_entity.type
_entity.pdbx_description
1 polymer ?
#
loop_
_entity_poly.entity_id
_entity_poly.type
_entity_poly.pdbx_seq_one_letter_code
_entity_poly.pdbx_strand_id
1 'polypeptide(L)'
;MEGQNLPMIPTLHRSLATKLVCLVVMVSGCGGVGFLGTTASSFLRHVQESDNPNVRYAAFTKLADPSCYSDESQKTEAVGVLVAALEGGKESVATQAAICRTLGALNRPEALTVLRKTALADDPIVRTEACRALGKIGTIEDATLLARVMTTDVSRDCRVAAIEALGDLAPEDPRIGLTLVEGMRNPDPAIRAASYQTLKQITGQDLGFEISRWEELAHARLNETQPPDIQTAP
;
A
#
# COMPACT_ATOMS: atom_id res chain seq x y z
N MET A 1 6.38 -73.66 22.24
CA MET A 1 6.84 -73.39 20.89
C MET A 1 6.42 -71.95 20.66
N GLU A 2 7.24 -71.16 21.16
CA GLU A 2 8.20 -70.16 20.63
C GLU A 2 7.52 -69.10 19.88
N GLY A 3 7.19 -68.00 20.61
CA GLY A 3 6.80 -66.71 20.10
C GLY A 3 8.07 -65.88 19.84
N GLN A 4 8.24 -65.44 18.64
CA GLN A 4 9.34 -64.52 18.29
C GLN A 4 8.90 -63.08 18.49
N ASN A 5 9.53 -62.41 19.47
CA ASN A 5 9.53 -60.97 19.66
C ASN A 5 10.25 -60.27 18.53
N LEU A 6 9.57 -59.38 17.79
CA LEU A 6 10.22 -58.38 16.95
C LEU A 6 10.52 -57.12 17.78
N PRO A 7 11.72 -56.54 17.67
CA PRO A 7 12.10 -55.35 18.39
C PRO A 7 11.44 -54.09 17.78
N MET A 8 10.91 -53.25 18.65
CA MET A 8 10.46 -51.90 18.31
C MET A 8 11.63 -51.04 17.82
N ILE A 9 11.50 -50.49 16.62
CA ILE A 9 12.40 -49.48 16.05
C ILE A 9 12.03 -48.10 16.61
N PRO A 10 12.97 -47.36 17.20
CA PRO A 10 12.66 -46.00 17.72
C PRO A 10 12.43 -45.02 16.58
N THR A 11 11.35 -44.29 16.67
CA THR A 11 10.95 -43.20 15.79
C THR A 11 11.80 -41.94 16.00
N LEU A 12 13.05 -41.94 15.53
CA LEU A 12 13.97 -40.81 15.69
C LEU A 12 14.66 -40.42 14.38
N HIS A 13 13.94 -40.25 13.28
CA HIS A 13 14.54 -39.73 12.03
C HIS A 13 13.59 -38.91 11.14
N ARG A 14 12.55 -38.26 11.69
CA ARG A 14 11.68 -37.40 10.87
C ARG A 14 12.05 -35.91 10.88
N SER A 15 12.97 -35.46 11.74
CA SER A 15 13.33 -34.07 11.91
C SER A 15 14.49 -33.56 11.05
N LEU A 16 15.36 -34.45 10.59
CA LEU A 16 16.55 -34.06 9.78
C LEU A 16 16.30 -34.10 8.26
N ALA A 17 15.40 -34.94 7.78
CA ALA A 17 15.11 -35.02 6.34
C ALA A 17 14.35 -33.80 5.80
N THR A 18 13.50 -33.17 6.62
CA THR A 18 12.72 -31.98 6.21
C THR A 18 13.56 -30.70 6.16
N LYS A 19 14.66 -30.64 6.93
CA LYS A 19 15.61 -29.51 6.87
C LYS A 19 16.62 -29.61 5.73
N LEU A 20 16.86 -30.80 5.22
CA LEU A 20 17.83 -31.06 4.13
C LEU A 20 17.18 -30.88 2.75
N VAL A 21 15.86 -31.06 2.61
CA VAL A 21 15.15 -30.86 1.33
C VAL A 21 14.98 -29.39 0.97
N CYS A 22 14.97 -28.47 1.95
CA CYS A 22 14.95 -27.03 1.67
C CYS A 22 16.30 -26.48 1.17
N LEU A 23 17.39 -27.22 1.31
CA LEU A 23 18.73 -26.75 0.91
C LEU A 23 19.10 -27.10 -0.55
N VAL A 24 18.38 -28.01 -1.21
CA VAL A 24 18.77 -28.53 -2.56
C VAL A 24 17.96 -27.89 -3.71
N VAL A 25 16.87 -27.13 -3.44
CA VAL A 25 16.05 -26.51 -4.50
C VAL A 25 16.55 -25.11 -4.89
N MET A 26 17.66 -24.62 -4.33
CA MET A 26 18.17 -23.26 -4.56
C MET A 26 19.25 -23.13 -5.65
N VAL A 27 19.47 -24.12 -6.49
CA VAL A 27 20.55 -24.05 -7.50
C VAL A 27 20.07 -24.36 -8.93
N SER A 28 18.91 -23.90 -9.31
CA SER A 28 18.58 -23.98 -10.76
C SER A 28 17.61 -22.88 -11.16
N GLY A 29 18.14 -21.83 -11.75
CA GLY A 29 17.37 -21.06 -12.69
C GLY A 29 17.34 -19.55 -12.53
N CYS A 30 17.95 -18.94 -13.49
CA CYS A 30 17.83 -17.56 -13.96
C CYS A 30 18.63 -16.48 -13.26
N GLY A 31 19.58 -16.09 -14.03
CA GLY A 31 20.34 -14.83 -14.12
C GLY A 31 20.23 -13.78 -13.03
N GLY A 32 21.27 -13.66 -12.19
CA GLY A 32 21.76 -12.34 -11.84
C GLY A 32 21.35 -11.71 -10.52
N VAL A 33 20.42 -12.27 -9.75
CA VAL A 33 20.18 -11.77 -8.39
C VAL A 33 20.71 -12.80 -7.40
N GLY A 34 21.84 -12.51 -6.75
CA GLY A 34 22.39 -13.33 -5.70
C GLY A 34 21.36 -13.55 -4.57
N PHE A 35 21.60 -14.55 -3.71
CA PHE A 35 20.71 -14.80 -2.56
C PHE A 35 20.60 -13.56 -1.66
N LEU A 36 19.43 -12.93 -1.66
CA LEU A 36 19.17 -11.69 -0.89
C LEU A 36 19.02 -11.93 0.62
N GLY A 37 18.92 -13.18 1.05
CA GLY A 37 18.56 -13.51 2.43
C GLY A 37 17.04 -13.49 2.67
N THR A 38 16.63 -13.58 3.94
CA THR A 38 15.23 -13.65 4.36
C THR A 38 14.87 -12.65 5.46
N THR A 39 15.83 -11.86 5.94
CA THR A 39 15.66 -10.92 7.04
C THR A 39 15.75 -9.46 6.60
N ALA A 40 15.07 -8.56 7.32
CA ALA A 40 15.14 -7.13 7.08
C ALA A 40 16.59 -6.61 7.07
N SER A 41 17.42 -7.03 8.02
CA SER A 41 18.85 -6.63 8.06
C SER A 41 19.61 -7.04 6.79
N SER A 42 19.30 -8.21 6.23
CA SER A 42 19.90 -8.65 4.96
C SER A 42 19.46 -7.76 3.79
N PHE A 43 18.17 -7.42 3.71
CA PHE A 43 17.65 -6.55 2.66
C PHE A 43 18.19 -5.12 2.78
N LEU A 44 18.23 -4.56 4.01
CA LEU A 44 18.79 -3.22 4.27
C LEU A 44 20.26 -3.14 3.86
N ARG A 45 21.05 -4.17 4.15
CA ARG A 45 22.45 -4.23 3.70
C ARG A 45 22.53 -4.18 2.15
N HIS A 46 21.70 -4.94 1.43
CA HIS A 46 21.70 -4.89 -0.05
C HIS A 46 21.25 -3.54 -0.60
N VAL A 47 20.31 -2.86 0.07
CA VAL A 47 19.91 -1.49 -0.28
C VAL A 47 21.08 -0.51 -0.14
N GLN A 48 21.89 -0.66 0.91
CA GLN A 48 22.98 0.26 1.23
C GLN A 48 24.26 -0.02 0.45
N GLU A 49 24.61 -1.28 0.24
CA GLU A 49 25.94 -1.70 -0.26
C GLU A 49 25.94 -2.10 -1.75
N SER A 50 24.79 -2.46 -2.33
CA SER A 50 24.76 -2.94 -3.70
C SER A 50 24.69 -1.81 -4.74
N ASP A 51 25.60 -1.82 -5.68
CA ASP A 51 25.55 -0.97 -6.87
C ASP A 51 24.61 -1.51 -7.96
N ASN A 52 24.15 -2.76 -7.83
CA ASN A 52 23.25 -3.37 -8.82
C ASN A 52 21.80 -2.91 -8.60
N PRO A 53 21.19 -2.15 -9.54
CA PRO A 53 19.85 -1.62 -9.37
C PRO A 53 18.76 -2.69 -9.24
N ASN A 54 18.96 -3.88 -9.84
CA ASN A 54 18.01 -4.98 -9.73
C ASN A 54 18.03 -5.62 -8.33
N VAL A 55 19.22 -5.72 -7.72
CA VAL A 55 19.37 -6.19 -6.35
C VAL A 55 18.73 -5.21 -5.38
N ARG A 56 18.98 -3.91 -5.56
CA ARG A 56 18.36 -2.85 -4.75
C ARG A 56 16.85 -2.87 -4.87
N TYR A 57 16.31 -2.91 -6.10
CA TYR A 57 14.87 -3.02 -6.36
C TYR A 57 14.24 -4.21 -5.63
N ALA A 58 14.85 -5.40 -5.76
CA ALA A 58 14.37 -6.61 -5.11
C ALA A 58 14.42 -6.51 -3.58
N ALA A 59 15.49 -5.92 -3.03
CA ALA A 59 15.63 -5.71 -1.59
C ALA A 59 14.57 -4.75 -1.05
N PHE A 60 14.33 -3.61 -1.71
CA PHE A 60 13.26 -2.68 -1.35
C PHE A 60 11.87 -3.34 -1.37
N THR A 61 11.61 -4.17 -2.38
CA THR A 61 10.33 -4.88 -2.50
C THR A 61 10.13 -5.91 -1.39
N LYS A 62 11.21 -6.62 -1.00
CA LYS A 62 11.16 -7.63 0.06
C LYS A 62 10.92 -7.05 1.45
N LEU A 63 11.30 -5.81 1.69
CA LEU A 63 10.99 -5.09 2.93
C LEU A 63 9.49 -4.85 3.16
N ALA A 64 8.62 -5.07 2.15
CA ALA A 64 7.18 -5.03 2.34
C ALA A 64 6.61 -6.24 3.11
N ASP A 65 7.37 -7.34 3.21
CA ASP A 65 6.94 -8.55 3.90
C ASP A 65 7.15 -8.39 5.42
N PRO A 66 6.08 -8.38 6.24
CA PRO A 66 6.22 -8.23 7.68
C PRO A 66 6.98 -9.39 8.35
N SER A 67 7.05 -10.55 7.72
CA SER A 67 7.77 -11.72 8.26
C SER A 67 9.28 -11.58 8.25
N CYS A 68 9.84 -10.60 7.53
CA CYS A 68 11.28 -10.37 7.49
C CYS A 68 11.82 -9.64 8.73
N TYR A 69 10.95 -9.04 9.54
CA TYR A 69 11.31 -8.26 10.72
C TYR A 69 11.28 -9.11 11.99
N SER A 70 12.28 -8.95 12.85
CA SER A 70 12.31 -9.57 14.18
C SER A 70 11.55 -8.76 15.24
N ASP A 71 11.49 -7.43 15.05
CA ASP A 71 10.90 -6.49 16.00
C ASP A 71 10.52 -5.15 15.33
N GLU A 72 9.85 -4.28 16.08
CA GLU A 72 9.39 -2.97 15.62
C GLU A 72 10.55 -1.97 15.39
N SER A 73 11.69 -2.14 16.05
CA SER A 73 12.87 -1.30 15.84
C SER A 73 13.43 -1.49 14.43
N GLN A 74 13.51 -2.73 13.96
CA GLN A 74 13.92 -3.02 12.58
C GLN A 74 12.96 -2.44 11.53
N LYS A 75 11.64 -2.43 11.80
CA LYS A 75 10.68 -1.76 10.91
C LYS A 75 10.92 -0.26 10.86
N THR A 76 11.17 0.36 12.01
CA THR A 76 11.46 1.80 12.10
C THR A 76 12.73 2.15 11.33
N GLU A 77 13.78 1.34 11.47
CA GLU A 77 15.01 1.49 10.69
C GLU A 77 14.75 1.37 9.19
N ALA A 78 13.99 0.35 8.77
CA ALA A 78 13.64 0.15 7.37
C ALA A 78 12.86 1.34 6.81
N VAL A 79 11.88 1.87 7.52
CA VAL A 79 11.13 3.06 7.11
C VAL A 79 12.08 4.25 6.95
N GLY A 80 13.00 4.47 7.86
CA GLY A 80 14.01 5.53 7.75
C GLY A 80 14.87 5.42 6.49
N VAL A 81 15.34 4.21 6.16
CA VAL A 81 16.11 3.95 4.93
C VAL A 81 15.28 4.17 3.67
N LEU A 82 14.01 3.71 3.65
CA LEU A 82 13.09 3.90 2.53
C LEU A 82 12.78 5.38 2.30
N VAL A 83 12.51 6.14 3.36
CA VAL A 83 12.28 7.59 3.30
C VAL A 83 13.50 8.31 2.74
N ALA A 84 14.69 8.03 3.27
CA ALA A 84 15.94 8.63 2.79
C ALA A 84 16.23 8.31 1.32
N ALA A 85 15.89 7.09 0.84
CA ALA A 85 16.05 6.70 -0.55
C ALA A 85 15.14 7.52 -1.50
N LEU A 86 13.87 7.77 -1.13
CA LEU A 86 12.97 8.63 -1.89
C LEU A 86 13.42 10.09 -1.89
N GLU A 87 13.82 10.62 -0.73
CA GLU A 87 14.31 12.00 -0.59
C GLU A 87 15.58 12.24 -1.41
N GLY A 88 16.45 11.25 -1.48
CA GLY A 88 17.68 11.30 -2.25
C GLY A 88 17.49 11.36 -3.77
N GLY A 89 16.34 10.91 -4.29
CA GLY A 89 15.94 10.99 -5.70
C GLY A 89 16.87 10.27 -6.69
N LYS A 90 17.74 9.39 -6.21
CA LYS A 90 18.76 8.70 -7.04
C LYS A 90 18.26 7.36 -7.61
N GLU A 91 17.17 6.84 -7.06
CA GLU A 91 16.62 5.55 -7.46
C GLU A 91 15.87 5.65 -8.79
N SER A 92 15.85 4.56 -9.54
CA SER A 92 15.06 4.48 -10.77
C SER A 92 13.57 4.65 -10.47
N VAL A 93 12.79 5.08 -11.46
CA VAL A 93 11.32 5.21 -11.37
C VAL A 93 10.68 3.95 -10.80
N ALA A 94 11.07 2.77 -11.31
CA ALA A 94 10.56 1.49 -10.84
C ALA A 94 10.88 1.25 -9.35
N THR A 95 12.08 1.62 -8.93
CA THR A 95 12.50 1.49 -7.53
C THR A 95 11.77 2.48 -6.63
N GLN A 96 11.62 3.74 -7.04
CA GLN A 96 10.83 4.74 -6.29
C GLN A 96 9.39 4.28 -6.10
N ALA A 97 8.76 3.76 -7.16
CA ALA A 97 7.42 3.20 -7.09
C ALA A 97 7.33 1.99 -6.14
N ALA A 98 8.33 1.10 -6.17
CA ALA A 98 8.42 -0.02 -5.24
C ALA A 98 8.57 0.44 -3.78
N ILE A 99 9.39 1.48 -3.53
CA ILE A 99 9.54 2.07 -2.20
C ILE A 99 8.21 2.64 -1.70
N CYS A 100 7.46 3.37 -2.53
CA CYS A 100 6.13 3.89 -2.15
C CYS A 100 5.18 2.74 -1.73
N ARG A 101 5.12 1.66 -2.53
CA ARG A 101 4.33 0.46 -2.18
C ARG A 101 4.75 -0.15 -0.85
N THR A 102 6.06 -0.27 -0.63
CA THR A 102 6.62 -0.83 0.59
C THR A 102 6.30 0.02 1.81
N LEU A 103 6.44 1.35 1.72
CA LEU A 103 6.05 2.28 2.78
C LEU A 103 4.55 2.18 3.12
N GLY A 104 3.69 2.08 2.10
CA GLY A 104 2.27 1.85 2.29
C GLY A 104 1.96 0.50 2.97
N ALA A 105 2.73 -0.55 2.68
CA ALA A 105 2.57 -1.87 3.30
C ALA A 105 3.06 -1.90 4.76
N LEU A 106 4.12 -1.15 5.08
CA LEU A 106 4.65 -1.04 6.44
C LEU A 106 3.72 -0.25 7.37
N ASN A 107 2.84 0.57 6.82
CA ASN A 107 1.81 1.32 7.52
C ASN A 107 2.37 2.16 8.71
N ARG A 108 3.32 3.05 8.38
CA ARG A 108 4.01 3.88 9.36
C ARG A 108 3.85 5.37 9.06
N PRO A 109 3.38 6.18 10.02
CA PRO A 109 3.13 7.61 9.81
C PRO A 109 4.39 8.42 9.49
N GLU A 110 5.57 7.92 9.86
CA GLU A 110 6.86 8.56 9.56
C GLU A 110 7.09 8.74 8.05
N ALA A 111 6.42 7.94 7.22
CA ALA A 111 6.51 8.02 5.76
C ALA A 111 5.61 9.10 5.13
N LEU A 112 4.67 9.69 5.87
CA LEU A 112 3.64 10.59 5.31
C LEU A 112 4.26 11.81 4.60
N THR A 113 5.24 12.44 5.21
CA THR A 113 5.86 13.66 4.64
C THR A 113 6.49 13.39 3.28
N VAL A 114 7.24 12.31 3.13
CA VAL A 114 7.87 11.96 1.85
C VAL A 114 6.83 11.51 0.83
N LEU A 115 5.80 10.76 1.23
CA LEU A 115 4.73 10.30 0.33
C LEU A 115 3.89 11.46 -0.20
N ARG A 116 3.56 12.45 0.63
CA ARG A 116 2.88 13.70 0.20
C ARG A 116 3.68 14.43 -0.88
N LYS A 117 4.99 14.55 -0.70
CA LYS A 117 5.89 15.12 -1.70
C LYS A 117 5.94 14.26 -2.96
N THR A 118 6.05 12.95 -2.80
CA THR A 118 6.18 12.00 -3.92
C THR A 118 4.89 11.87 -4.73
N ALA A 119 3.72 12.10 -4.13
CA ALA A 119 2.44 12.20 -4.86
C ALA A 119 2.38 13.37 -5.86
N LEU A 120 3.37 14.26 -5.83
CA LEU A 120 3.55 15.38 -6.76
C LEU A 120 4.83 15.26 -7.61
N ALA A 121 5.46 14.09 -7.65
CA ALA A 121 6.68 13.83 -8.44
C ALA A 121 6.41 13.95 -9.95
N ASP A 122 7.47 14.13 -10.73
CA ASP A 122 7.36 14.29 -12.19
C ASP A 122 6.82 13.02 -12.89
N ASP A 123 7.27 11.85 -12.44
CA ASP A 123 6.89 10.59 -13.07
C ASP A 123 5.51 10.10 -12.60
N PRO A 124 4.58 9.80 -13.53
CA PRO A 124 3.21 9.38 -13.17
C PRO A 124 3.15 8.03 -12.46
N ILE A 125 4.09 7.10 -12.71
CA ILE A 125 4.11 5.80 -12.02
C ILE A 125 4.41 6.01 -10.54
N VAL A 126 5.36 6.90 -10.25
CA VAL A 126 5.75 7.23 -8.88
C VAL A 126 4.60 7.94 -8.15
N ARG A 127 3.94 8.93 -8.81
CA ARG A 127 2.76 9.60 -8.22
C ARG A 127 1.62 8.62 -7.92
N THR A 128 1.34 7.71 -8.86
CA THR A 128 0.30 6.67 -8.71
C THR A 128 0.53 5.83 -7.45
N GLU A 129 1.76 5.33 -7.27
CA GLU A 129 2.08 4.49 -6.11
C GLU A 129 2.14 5.28 -4.80
N ALA A 130 2.53 6.55 -4.85
CA ALA A 130 2.47 7.43 -3.68
C ALA A 130 1.01 7.71 -3.25
N CYS A 131 0.09 7.95 -4.19
CA CYS A 131 -1.34 8.10 -3.89
C CYS A 131 -1.91 6.83 -3.24
N ARG A 132 -1.61 5.65 -3.79
CA ARG A 132 -2.03 4.37 -3.19
C ARG A 132 -1.45 4.16 -1.79
N ALA A 133 -0.20 4.56 -1.57
CA ALA A 133 0.41 4.49 -0.24
C ALA A 133 -0.28 5.46 0.74
N LEU A 134 -0.60 6.69 0.31
CA LEU A 134 -1.34 7.66 1.12
C LEU A 134 -2.76 7.16 1.48
N GLY A 135 -3.45 6.46 0.58
CA GLY A 135 -4.73 5.84 0.90
C GLY A 135 -4.65 4.86 2.08
N LYS A 136 -3.51 4.14 2.19
CA LYS A 136 -3.32 3.12 3.25
C LYS A 136 -2.91 3.69 4.60
N ILE A 137 -2.06 4.72 4.61
CA ILE A 137 -1.44 5.23 5.84
C ILE A 137 -1.75 6.69 6.13
N GLY A 138 -2.38 7.38 5.20
CA GLY A 138 -2.72 8.80 5.31
C GLY A 138 -3.77 9.08 6.38
N THR A 139 -4.03 10.36 6.55
CA THR A 139 -5.07 10.88 7.43
C THR A 139 -6.06 11.68 6.63
N ILE A 140 -7.19 12.06 7.22
CA ILE A 140 -8.20 12.90 6.54
C ILE A 140 -7.62 14.22 5.99
N GLU A 141 -6.51 14.69 6.55
CA GLU A 141 -5.79 15.87 6.05
C GLU A 141 -5.23 15.67 4.64
N ASP A 142 -4.94 14.41 4.25
CA ASP A 142 -4.45 14.05 2.93
C ASP A 142 -5.55 14.04 1.86
N ALA A 143 -6.82 14.04 2.26
CA ALA A 143 -7.94 14.04 1.34
C ALA A 143 -7.90 15.24 0.37
N THR A 144 -7.49 16.41 0.83
CA THR A 144 -7.37 17.62 -0.02
C THR A 144 -6.30 17.43 -1.11
N LEU A 145 -5.16 16.81 -0.78
CA LEU A 145 -4.11 16.49 -1.74
C LEU A 145 -4.62 15.49 -2.79
N LEU A 146 -5.25 14.39 -2.33
CA LEU A 146 -5.78 13.36 -3.21
C LEU A 146 -6.92 13.89 -4.11
N ALA A 147 -7.82 14.70 -3.59
CA ALA A 147 -8.87 15.36 -4.39
C ALA A 147 -8.27 16.26 -5.47
N ARG A 148 -7.18 16.97 -5.18
CA ARG A 148 -6.46 17.75 -6.19
C ARG A 148 -5.85 16.85 -7.26
N VAL A 149 -5.16 15.76 -6.90
CA VAL A 149 -4.61 14.80 -7.88
C VAL A 149 -5.72 14.22 -8.74
N MET A 150 -6.84 13.79 -8.14
CA MET A 150 -8.02 13.29 -8.85
C MET A 150 -8.52 14.25 -9.93
N THR A 151 -8.52 15.57 -9.64
CA THR A 151 -9.11 16.57 -10.53
C THR A 151 -8.13 17.13 -11.55
N THR A 152 -6.85 17.26 -11.21
CA THR A 152 -5.88 18.04 -12.00
C THR A 152 -4.71 17.24 -12.58
N ASP A 153 -4.48 15.98 -12.15
CA ASP A 153 -3.36 15.21 -12.69
C ASP A 153 -3.58 14.88 -14.18
N VAL A 154 -2.51 15.02 -14.95
CA VAL A 154 -2.51 14.72 -16.40
C VAL A 154 -2.61 13.21 -16.67
N SER A 155 -2.15 12.37 -15.75
CA SER A 155 -2.23 10.93 -15.87
C SER A 155 -3.58 10.40 -15.36
N ARG A 156 -4.29 9.69 -16.22
CA ARG A 156 -5.52 8.99 -15.84
C ARG A 156 -5.28 8.02 -14.69
N ASP A 157 -4.18 7.29 -14.71
CA ASP A 157 -3.86 6.28 -13.70
C ASP A 157 -3.63 6.92 -12.33
N CYS A 158 -2.96 8.09 -12.28
CA CYS A 158 -2.83 8.87 -11.05
C CYS A 158 -4.20 9.33 -10.52
N ARG A 159 -5.08 9.80 -11.41
CA ARG A 159 -6.43 10.25 -11.03
C ARG A 159 -7.27 9.11 -10.47
N VAL A 160 -7.22 7.91 -11.10
CA VAL A 160 -7.90 6.72 -10.60
C VAL A 160 -7.32 6.28 -9.25
N ALA A 161 -6.00 6.24 -9.11
CA ALA A 161 -5.35 5.88 -7.86
C ALA A 161 -5.69 6.85 -6.71
N ALA A 162 -5.85 8.14 -7.00
CA ALA A 162 -6.29 9.13 -6.02
C ALA A 162 -7.74 8.91 -5.58
N ILE A 163 -8.64 8.50 -6.51
CA ILE A 163 -10.03 8.15 -6.20
C ILE A 163 -10.09 6.94 -5.26
N GLU A 164 -9.35 5.87 -5.61
CA GLU A 164 -9.24 4.67 -4.78
C GLU A 164 -8.68 5.02 -3.38
N ALA A 165 -7.61 5.81 -3.35
CA ALA A 165 -6.98 6.26 -2.11
C ALA A 165 -7.91 7.11 -1.23
N LEU A 166 -8.76 7.96 -1.80
CA LEU A 166 -9.79 8.69 -1.05
C LEU A 166 -10.78 7.74 -0.34
N GLY A 167 -11.18 6.66 -1.03
CA GLY A 167 -12.05 5.65 -0.43
C GLY A 167 -11.39 4.87 0.70
N ASP A 168 -10.09 4.57 0.58
CA ASP A 168 -9.34 3.84 1.60
C ASP A 168 -9.00 4.70 2.83
N LEU A 169 -8.81 6.02 2.62
CA LEU A 169 -8.31 6.96 3.61
C LEU A 169 -9.25 7.16 4.80
N ALA A 170 -10.51 7.48 4.52
CA ALA A 170 -11.52 7.74 5.53
C ALA A 170 -12.94 7.48 4.97
N PRO A 171 -13.33 6.21 4.80
CA PRO A 171 -14.58 5.85 4.13
C PRO A 171 -15.83 6.39 4.86
N GLU A 172 -15.73 6.69 6.15
CA GLU A 172 -16.83 7.21 6.95
C GLU A 172 -16.99 8.74 6.84
N ASP A 173 -16.01 9.47 6.28
CA ASP A 173 -16.11 10.95 6.15
C ASP A 173 -17.02 11.33 4.98
N PRO A 174 -18.17 11.99 5.23
CA PRO A 174 -19.13 12.33 4.18
C PRO A 174 -18.58 13.30 3.12
N ARG A 175 -17.51 14.07 3.45
CA ARG A 175 -16.84 14.97 2.50
C ARG A 175 -16.17 14.20 1.39
N ILE A 176 -15.66 12.99 1.67
CA ILE A 176 -15.10 12.09 0.65
C ILE A 176 -16.22 11.64 -0.28
N GLY A 177 -17.37 11.29 0.24
CA GLY A 177 -18.55 10.95 -0.56
C GLY A 177 -18.90 12.07 -1.57
N LEU A 178 -18.99 13.31 -1.13
CA LEU A 178 -19.26 14.47 -2.01
C LEU A 178 -18.16 14.65 -3.08
N THR A 179 -16.89 14.48 -2.71
CA THR A 179 -15.76 14.56 -3.65
C THR A 179 -15.86 13.48 -4.74
N LEU A 180 -16.22 12.26 -4.37
CA LEU A 180 -16.42 11.16 -5.31
C LEU A 180 -17.64 11.33 -6.20
N VAL A 181 -18.72 11.90 -5.69
CA VAL A 181 -19.90 12.26 -6.50
C VAL A 181 -19.53 13.26 -7.59
N GLU A 182 -18.69 14.25 -7.28
CA GLU A 182 -18.16 15.14 -8.31
C GLU A 182 -17.32 14.41 -9.36
N GLY A 183 -16.57 13.39 -8.95
CA GLY A 183 -15.86 12.50 -9.87
C GLY A 183 -16.76 11.76 -10.86
N MET A 184 -18.00 11.43 -10.47
CA MET A 184 -18.99 10.83 -11.37
C MET A 184 -19.46 11.77 -12.50
N ARG A 185 -19.25 13.09 -12.40
CA ARG A 185 -19.54 14.07 -13.45
C ARG A 185 -18.41 14.21 -14.47
N ASN A 186 -17.26 13.55 -14.22
CA ASN A 186 -16.09 13.71 -15.07
C ASN A 186 -16.35 13.23 -16.51
N PRO A 187 -15.84 13.92 -17.54
CA PRO A 187 -15.97 13.48 -18.94
C PRO A 187 -15.27 12.14 -19.22
N ASP A 188 -14.20 11.81 -18.49
CA ASP A 188 -13.49 10.54 -18.64
C ASP A 188 -14.29 9.37 -18.02
N PRO A 189 -14.68 8.36 -18.80
CA PRO A 189 -15.47 7.24 -18.30
C PRO A 189 -14.74 6.40 -17.23
N ALA A 190 -13.40 6.34 -17.26
CA ALA A 190 -12.64 5.62 -16.26
C ALA A 190 -12.73 6.32 -14.88
N ILE A 191 -12.68 7.65 -14.87
CA ILE A 191 -12.85 8.44 -13.63
C ILE A 191 -14.27 8.28 -13.07
N ARG A 192 -15.30 8.35 -13.94
CA ARG A 192 -16.69 8.10 -13.51
C ARG A 192 -16.86 6.72 -12.90
N ALA A 193 -16.31 5.69 -13.59
CA ALA A 193 -16.41 4.31 -13.12
C ALA A 193 -15.66 4.10 -11.80
N ALA A 194 -14.45 4.62 -11.65
CA ALA A 194 -13.69 4.54 -10.41
C ALA A 194 -14.44 5.22 -9.26
N SER A 195 -14.94 6.45 -9.47
CA SER A 195 -15.71 7.19 -8.45
C SER A 195 -16.97 6.43 -8.02
N TYR A 196 -17.72 5.89 -8.99
CA TYR A 196 -18.91 5.07 -8.71
C TYR A 196 -18.55 3.81 -7.88
N GLN A 197 -17.50 3.08 -8.28
CA GLN A 197 -17.10 1.87 -7.57
C GLN A 197 -16.63 2.19 -6.14
N THR A 198 -15.87 3.27 -5.97
CA THR A 198 -15.42 3.71 -4.64
C THR A 198 -16.60 4.16 -3.77
N LEU A 199 -17.57 4.91 -4.31
CA LEU A 199 -18.81 5.27 -3.60
C LEU A 199 -19.57 4.02 -3.16
N LYS A 200 -19.73 3.05 -4.04
CA LYS A 200 -20.37 1.78 -3.72
C LYS A 200 -19.64 1.03 -2.62
N GLN A 201 -18.31 1.02 -2.65
CA GLN A 201 -17.48 0.38 -1.63
C GLN A 201 -17.66 1.03 -0.26
N ILE A 202 -17.52 2.37 -0.15
CA ILE A 202 -17.56 3.09 1.14
C ILE A 202 -18.97 3.21 1.73
N THR A 203 -20.01 3.12 0.88
CA THR A 203 -21.40 3.24 1.36
C THR A 203 -22.08 1.89 1.55
N GLY A 204 -21.59 0.83 0.92
CA GLY A 204 -22.25 -0.47 0.83
C GLY A 204 -23.53 -0.46 -0.02
N GLN A 205 -23.86 0.63 -0.71
CA GLN A 205 -25.06 0.80 -1.52
C GLN A 205 -24.74 0.81 -3.01
N ASP A 206 -25.67 0.37 -3.84
CA ASP A 206 -25.60 0.47 -5.28
C ASP A 206 -26.77 1.32 -5.80
N LEU A 207 -26.51 2.60 -6.00
CA LEU A 207 -27.50 3.55 -6.50
C LEU A 207 -27.40 3.75 -8.03
N GLY A 208 -26.58 2.95 -8.71
CA GLY A 208 -26.32 3.11 -10.15
C GLY A 208 -25.55 4.39 -10.47
N PHE A 209 -25.65 4.84 -11.72
CA PHE A 209 -25.01 6.07 -12.20
C PHE A 209 -25.89 7.33 -12.04
N GLU A 210 -26.96 7.26 -11.27
CA GLU A 210 -27.84 8.39 -11.03
C GLU A 210 -27.25 9.31 -9.94
N ILE A 211 -26.62 10.38 -10.39
CA ILE A 211 -25.80 11.28 -9.55
C ILE A 211 -26.62 11.89 -8.42
N SER A 212 -27.89 12.30 -8.68
CA SER A 212 -28.77 12.91 -7.69
C SER A 212 -28.96 12.06 -6.44
N ARG A 213 -29.09 10.74 -6.61
CA ARG A 213 -29.24 9.80 -5.49
C ARG A 213 -27.97 9.72 -4.63
N TRP A 214 -26.81 9.77 -5.26
CA TRP A 214 -25.54 9.81 -4.54
C TRP A 214 -25.34 11.14 -3.80
N GLU A 215 -25.79 12.27 -4.39
CA GLU A 215 -25.75 13.57 -3.73
C GLU A 215 -26.67 13.59 -2.49
N GLU A 216 -27.90 13.11 -2.62
CA GLU A 216 -28.83 13.02 -1.51
C GLU A 216 -28.25 12.19 -0.35
N LEU A 217 -27.65 11.03 -0.66
CA LEU A 217 -27.01 10.17 0.34
C LEU A 217 -25.82 10.88 1.01
N ALA A 218 -24.95 11.53 0.24
CA ALA A 218 -23.77 12.20 0.77
C ALA A 218 -24.15 13.40 1.65
N HIS A 219 -25.15 14.19 1.24
CA HIS A 219 -25.66 15.30 2.04
C HIS A 219 -26.39 14.82 3.32
N ALA A 220 -27.15 13.72 3.26
CA ALA A 220 -27.78 13.16 4.44
C ALA A 220 -26.72 12.77 5.50
N ARG A 221 -25.66 12.08 5.09
CA ARG A 221 -24.55 11.74 5.98
C ARG A 221 -23.80 12.95 6.53
N LEU A 222 -23.63 13.99 5.72
CA LEU A 222 -23.01 15.23 6.17
C LEU A 222 -23.84 15.92 7.26
N ASN A 223 -25.14 15.95 7.11
CA ASN A 223 -26.06 16.55 8.11
C ASN A 223 -26.11 15.75 9.42
N GLU A 224 -25.96 14.41 9.35
CA GLU A 224 -25.89 13.55 10.55
C GLU A 224 -24.62 13.79 11.36
N THR A 225 -23.53 14.22 10.72
CA THR A 225 -22.24 14.46 11.40
C THR A 225 -22.09 15.88 11.94
N GLN A 226 -22.97 16.82 11.55
CA GLN A 226 -22.98 18.17 12.12
C GLN A 226 -23.73 18.17 13.46
N PRO A 227 -23.15 18.72 14.55
CA PRO A 227 -23.89 18.89 15.79
C PRO A 227 -25.13 19.74 15.52
N PRO A 228 -26.26 19.46 16.17
CA PRO A 228 -27.46 20.29 16.01
C PRO A 228 -27.08 21.74 16.32
N ASP A 229 -27.40 22.64 15.39
CA ASP A 229 -27.24 24.08 15.59
C ASP A 229 -27.82 24.44 16.96
N ILE A 230 -26.97 24.93 17.85
CA ILE A 230 -27.44 25.57 19.07
C ILE A 230 -28.17 26.85 18.61
N GLN A 231 -29.42 26.68 18.22
CA GLN A 231 -30.30 27.81 18.07
C GLN A 231 -30.30 28.51 19.42
N THR A 232 -29.60 29.63 19.47
CA THR A 232 -29.71 30.59 20.58
C THR A 232 -31.19 30.87 20.77
N ALA A 233 -31.74 30.27 21.83
CA ALA A 233 -33.09 30.60 22.28
C ALA A 233 -33.19 32.11 22.56
N PRO A 234 -34.34 32.72 22.25
CA PRO A 234 -34.57 34.15 22.38
C PRO A 234 -34.50 34.65 23.83
#